data_cd234ac771d173e43b440a8792a90b43
#
_entry.id   cd234ac771d173e43b440a8792a90b43
#
_cell.length_a   1.000
_cell.length_b   1.000
_cell.length_c   1.000
_cell.angle_alpha   90.00
_cell.angle_beta   90.00
_cell.angle_gamma   90.00
#
_symmetry.space_group_name_H-M   'P 1'
#
loop_
_entity.id
_entity.type
_entity.pdbx_description
1 polymer ?
#
loop_
_entity_poly.entity_id
_entity_poly.type
_entity_poly.pdbx_seq_one_letter_code
_entity_poly.pdbx_strand_id
1 'polypeptide(L)'
;VVAAPAAAPFSAGNGSASAGIGSASAGSVSAVENLVIVGSGPAGYTAAIYAARANLSPLLITGFQDGGIPGGQLMTTTHVENFPGFPDGILGPDLMDRMKAQALRWGTRLVEADATAIDLSKRPFQITAEGVTYRAHALILATGASANRLGLPSEERFWSHGISACAICDGATPQFRSEALAVVGGGDSACEEAVYLTKYGSHVHLIVRGEKLRASAAMVDRVLANAAITVHWQRQVSDASGSNWLEAITLKHSVSGELEQLPVRGLFYAIGHTPNSRLVRGQLELDGHGYLVTAPGRPETSLEGVFAAGDLADAEWRQGVTAAGSGCQAALAAERWLSHQNLAVVVSHSPVDPEPAADIQPKAAESDAENYDSDSLWQKGGYALRKLYHDSEKPLLVVYTSPSCGPCHVLKPQLKRVIDELAGAVQGVEIDIEADQEIALQAGVSGTPTVQLFWQKELKQSFRGVKPRSEFKAAIEALMGQPA
;
A
#
# COMPACT_ATOMS: atom_id res chain seq x y z
N VAL A 1 53.98 19.97 9.02
CA VAL A 1 54.21 18.58 8.57
C VAL A 1 54.49 17.76 9.82
N VAL A 2 53.53 17.04 10.35
CA VAL A 2 53.71 16.06 11.42
C VAL A 2 53.09 14.75 10.92
N ALA A 3 53.91 13.71 10.87
CA ALA A 3 53.57 12.38 10.36
C ALA A 3 52.67 11.64 11.36
N ALA A 4 51.65 10.93 10.81
CA ALA A 4 50.81 10.00 11.57
C ALA A 4 51.48 8.63 11.70
N PRO A 5 51.24 7.88 12.79
CA PRO A 5 51.80 6.53 12.96
C PRO A 5 51.00 5.46 12.22
N ALA A 6 51.73 4.44 11.73
CA ALA A 6 51.23 3.32 10.99
C ALA A 6 50.39 2.37 11.84
N ALA A 7 49.28 1.90 11.25
CA ALA A 7 48.39 0.90 11.84
C ALA A 7 48.94 -0.54 11.61
N ALA A 8 48.86 -1.39 12.64
CA ALA A 8 49.20 -2.79 12.61
C ALA A 8 48.10 -3.66 11.98
N PRO A 9 48.38 -4.83 11.38
CA PRO A 9 47.40 -5.62 10.68
C PRO A 9 46.53 -6.46 11.63
N PHE A 10 45.19 -6.39 11.43
CA PHE A 10 44.25 -7.27 12.11
C PHE A 10 44.14 -8.61 11.38
N SER A 11 44.23 -9.69 12.15
CA SER A 11 44.05 -11.06 11.68
C SER A 11 42.57 -11.37 11.41
N ALA A 12 42.30 -11.96 10.24
CA ALA A 12 41.00 -12.45 9.85
C ALA A 12 40.62 -13.69 10.67
N GLY A 13 39.56 -13.62 11.45
CA GLY A 13 38.86 -14.74 12.03
C GLY A 13 37.63 -15.07 11.20
N ASN A 14 37.64 -16.25 10.53
CA ASN A 14 36.47 -16.79 9.83
C ASN A 14 35.39 -17.19 10.84
N GLY A 15 34.28 -16.46 10.86
CA GLY A 15 33.08 -16.85 11.56
C GLY A 15 31.90 -16.77 10.58
N SER A 16 31.47 -17.92 10.06
CA SER A 16 30.24 -18.05 9.29
C SER A 16 29.04 -17.80 10.20
N ALA A 17 28.38 -16.65 10.07
CA ALA A 17 27.11 -16.37 10.72
C ALA A 17 25.97 -16.68 9.75
N SER A 18 25.31 -17.82 9.94
CA SER A 18 24.00 -18.12 9.37
C SER A 18 22.98 -17.13 9.97
N ALA A 19 22.28 -16.39 9.11
CA ALA A 19 21.17 -15.53 9.52
C ALA A 19 19.98 -16.41 9.94
N GLY A 20 19.90 -16.72 11.23
CA GLY A 20 18.75 -17.36 11.85
C GLY A 20 17.63 -16.35 12.06
N ILE A 21 16.47 -16.66 11.49
CA ILE A 21 15.20 -15.98 11.83
C ILE A 21 14.86 -16.37 13.26
N GLY A 22 15.17 -15.49 14.22
CA GLY A 22 14.86 -15.70 15.62
C GLY A 22 13.36 -15.54 15.89
N SER A 23 12.68 -16.62 16.25
CA SER A 23 11.39 -16.58 16.92
C SER A 23 11.55 -15.90 18.28
N ALA A 24 10.94 -14.73 18.46
CA ALA A 24 10.95 -14.01 19.73
C ALA A 24 10.11 -14.77 20.78
N SER A 25 10.76 -15.30 21.79
CA SER A 25 10.11 -15.81 23.00
C SER A 25 9.55 -14.63 23.82
N ALA A 26 8.31 -14.75 24.29
CA ALA A 26 7.68 -13.78 25.19
C ALA A 26 8.54 -13.58 26.45
N GLY A 27 9.04 -12.35 26.68
CA GLY A 27 9.66 -11.97 27.94
C GLY A 27 11.00 -11.24 27.90
N SER A 28 11.64 -11.01 26.75
CA SER A 28 12.87 -10.22 26.68
C SER A 28 12.53 -8.72 26.53
N VAL A 29 13.07 -7.89 27.43
CA VAL A 29 13.05 -6.43 27.27
C VAL A 29 13.81 -6.11 25.98
N SER A 30 13.10 -5.75 24.91
CA SER A 30 13.74 -5.40 23.64
C SER A 30 14.70 -4.23 23.83
N ALA A 31 15.87 -4.29 23.20
CA ALA A 31 16.80 -3.17 23.16
C ALA A 31 16.08 -1.91 22.68
N VAL A 32 16.54 -0.73 23.15
CA VAL A 32 15.95 0.55 22.68
C VAL A 32 16.47 0.81 21.26
N GLU A 33 15.56 1.00 20.34
CA GLU A 33 15.86 1.34 18.96
C GLU A 33 16.30 2.81 18.84
N ASN A 34 17.26 3.10 17.98
CA ASN A 34 17.56 4.49 17.63
C ASN A 34 16.33 5.18 17.08
N LEU A 35 15.73 4.54 16.09
CA LEU A 35 14.64 5.08 15.30
C LEU A 35 13.65 3.98 14.91
N VAL A 36 12.39 4.21 15.19
CA VAL A 36 11.27 3.45 14.62
C VAL A 36 10.57 4.32 13.58
N ILE A 37 10.22 3.73 12.45
CA ILE A 37 9.44 4.35 11.39
C ILE A 37 8.13 3.60 11.28
N VAL A 38 7.00 4.30 11.27
CA VAL A 38 5.66 3.71 11.15
C VAL A 38 5.04 4.10 9.82
N GLY A 39 4.81 3.10 8.97
CA GLY A 39 4.28 3.26 7.62
C GLY A 39 5.32 3.03 6.53
N SER A 40 4.94 2.30 5.46
CA SER A 40 5.81 1.82 4.39
C SER A 40 5.51 2.42 3.01
N GLY A 41 4.78 3.53 2.95
CA GLY A 41 4.63 4.31 1.72
C GLY A 41 5.96 4.94 1.27
N PRO A 42 5.95 5.74 0.18
CA PRO A 42 7.16 6.40 -0.32
C PRO A 42 7.90 7.20 0.74
N ALA A 43 7.18 7.87 1.65
CA ALA A 43 7.77 8.59 2.78
C ALA A 43 8.53 7.66 3.73
N GLY A 44 7.89 6.56 4.16
CA GLY A 44 8.46 5.61 5.11
C GLY A 44 9.68 4.89 4.57
N TYR A 45 9.61 4.34 3.35
CA TYR A 45 10.80 3.70 2.75
C TYR A 45 11.92 4.69 2.47
N THR A 46 11.61 5.91 2.03
CA THR A 46 12.67 6.92 1.85
C THR A 46 13.32 7.28 3.18
N ALA A 47 12.53 7.48 4.23
CA ALA A 47 13.06 7.72 5.57
C ALA A 47 13.96 6.56 6.04
N ALA A 48 13.53 5.31 5.81
CA ALA A 48 14.29 4.12 6.15
C ALA A 48 15.64 4.05 5.41
N ILE A 49 15.64 4.33 4.10
CA ILE A 49 16.86 4.36 3.27
C ILE A 49 17.86 5.39 3.83
N TYR A 50 17.42 6.62 4.10
CA TYR A 50 18.31 7.67 4.59
C TYR A 50 18.82 7.39 6.01
N ALA A 51 17.97 6.92 6.91
CA ALA A 51 18.36 6.56 8.26
C ALA A 51 19.32 5.36 8.28
N ALA A 52 19.07 4.33 7.46
CA ALA A 52 19.96 3.18 7.35
C ALA A 52 21.36 3.58 6.80
N ARG A 53 21.40 4.44 5.78
CA ARG A 53 22.65 4.99 5.24
C ARG A 53 23.40 5.89 6.24
N ALA A 54 22.70 6.46 7.22
CA ALA A 54 23.30 7.14 8.35
C ALA A 54 23.72 6.19 9.50
N ASN A 55 23.71 4.87 9.26
CA ASN A 55 24.07 3.82 10.23
C ASN A 55 23.19 3.81 11.50
N LEU A 56 21.94 4.24 11.42
CA LEU A 56 21.01 4.24 12.56
C LEU A 56 20.30 2.90 12.75
N SER A 57 20.42 1.95 11.79
CA SER A 57 19.74 0.65 11.81
C SER A 57 18.24 0.76 12.13
N PRO A 58 17.46 1.51 11.33
CA PRO A 58 16.07 1.79 11.63
C PRO A 58 15.21 0.54 11.62
N LEU A 59 14.19 0.51 12.48
CA LEU A 59 13.11 -0.45 12.46
C LEU A 59 11.91 0.18 11.75
N LEU A 60 11.43 -0.42 10.65
CA LEU A 60 10.25 0.03 9.93
C LEU A 60 9.08 -0.92 10.18
N ILE A 61 7.99 -0.42 10.76
CA ILE A 61 6.71 -1.12 10.89
C ILE A 61 5.87 -0.77 9.68
N THR A 62 5.61 -1.76 8.82
CA THR A 62 5.11 -1.51 7.47
C THR A 62 3.64 -1.13 7.41
N GLY A 63 2.83 -1.54 8.39
CA GLY A 63 1.37 -1.58 8.31
C GLY A 63 0.89 -2.82 7.55
N PHE A 64 -0.36 -3.20 7.70
CA PHE A 64 -0.95 -4.30 6.95
C PHE A 64 -2.40 -4.03 6.53
N GLN A 65 -3.28 -3.57 7.44
CA GLN A 65 -4.68 -3.30 7.13
C GLN A 65 -5.19 -1.99 7.72
N ASP A 66 -4.93 -1.75 8.98
CA ASP A 66 -5.51 -0.65 9.75
C ASP A 66 -4.87 0.72 9.39
N GLY A 67 -3.72 0.69 8.73
CA GLY A 67 -3.05 1.86 8.13
C GLY A 67 -2.98 1.81 6.61
N GLY A 68 -3.67 0.84 5.98
CA GLY A 68 -3.59 0.58 4.54
C GLY A 68 -2.64 -0.58 4.19
N ILE A 69 -2.58 -0.89 2.90
CA ILE A 69 -1.73 -1.96 2.36
C ILE A 69 -0.25 -1.56 2.50
N PRO A 70 0.67 -2.46 2.92
CA PRO A 70 2.11 -2.19 2.89
C PRO A 70 2.56 -1.65 1.53
N GLY A 71 3.20 -0.49 1.51
CA GLY A 71 3.48 0.28 0.29
C GLY A 71 2.54 1.46 0.07
N GLY A 72 1.46 1.55 0.85
CA GLY A 72 0.52 2.68 0.83
C GLY A 72 -0.32 2.78 -0.45
N GLN A 73 -0.74 3.99 -0.80
CA GLN A 73 -1.66 4.23 -1.93
C GLN A 73 -1.12 3.76 -3.28
N LEU A 74 0.20 3.73 -3.48
CA LEU A 74 0.80 3.26 -4.73
C LEU A 74 0.58 1.76 -4.98
N MET A 75 0.26 0.97 -3.97
CA MET A 75 -0.09 -0.45 -4.13
C MET A 75 -1.45 -0.65 -4.79
N THR A 76 -2.29 0.37 -4.81
CA THR A 76 -3.64 0.34 -5.39
C THR A 76 -3.76 1.14 -6.69
N THR A 77 -2.66 1.65 -7.22
CA THR A 77 -2.61 2.32 -8.53
C THR A 77 -1.95 1.41 -9.58
N THR A 78 -2.21 1.69 -10.84
CA THR A 78 -1.60 0.96 -11.97
C THR A 78 -0.26 1.59 -12.35
N HIS A 79 -0.23 2.47 -13.34
CA HIS A 79 0.98 3.14 -13.79
C HIS A 79 1.22 4.45 -13.07
N VAL A 80 2.46 4.64 -12.61
CA VAL A 80 2.99 5.88 -12.05
C VAL A 80 3.90 6.51 -13.08
N GLU A 81 3.43 7.57 -13.73
CA GLU A 81 4.16 8.28 -14.79
C GLU A 81 4.84 9.56 -14.31
N ASN A 82 4.55 9.95 -13.07
CA ASN A 82 4.99 11.21 -12.46
C ASN A 82 6.04 11.07 -11.36
N PHE A 83 6.64 9.88 -11.21
CA PHE A 83 7.77 9.67 -10.30
C PHE A 83 9.08 9.74 -11.13
N PRO A 84 9.97 10.72 -10.86
CA PRO A 84 11.19 10.90 -11.65
C PRO A 84 12.11 9.67 -11.64
N GLY A 85 12.75 9.38 -12.78
CA GLY A 85 13.67 8.26 -12.94
C GLY A 85 13.08 7.09 -13.75
N PHE A 86 11.79 7.14 -14.11
CA PHE A 86 11.10 6.12 -14.89
C PHE A 86 10.45 6.77 -16.12
N PRO A 87 11.19 6.93 -17.24
CA PRO A 87 10.71 7.64 -18.43
C PRO A 87 9.51 6.97 -19.10
N ASP A 88 9.39 5.65 -18.96
CA ASP A 88 8.28 4.84 -19.50
C ASP A 88 7.19 4.58 -18.46
N GLY A 89 7.23 5.28 -17.31
CA GLY A 89 6.41 4.97 -16.15
C GLY A 89 6.86 3.70 -15.43
N ILE A 90 6.20 3.39 -14.34
CA ILE A 90 6.41 2.16 -13.56
C ILE A 90 5.10 1.77 -12.89
N LEU A 91 4.84 0.47 -12.70
CA LEU A 91 3.71 0.04 -11.87
C LEU A 91 3.91 0.48 -10.42
N GLY A 92 2.86 0.97 -9.78
CA GLY A 92 2.93 1.42 -8.39
C GLY A 92 3.52 0.36 -7.45
N PRO A 93 3.06 -0.91 -7.49
CA PRO A 93 3.66 -2.00 -6.73
C PRO A 93 5.15 -2.22 -6.99
N ASP A 94 5.58 -2.19 -8.26
CA ASP A 94 6.98 -2.38 -8.64
C ASP A 94 7.87 -1.25 -8.09
N LEU A 95 7.37 -0.02 -8.09
CA LEU A 95 8.06 1.11 -7.47
C LEU A 95 8.24 0.86 -5.96
N MET A 96 7.19 0.41 -5.27
CA MET A 96 7.27 0.15 -3.84
C MET A 96 8.18 -1.03 -3.51
N ASP A 97 8.18 -2.08 -4.32
CA ASP A 97 9.11 -3.22 -4.17
C ASP A 97 10.58 -2.79 -4.35
N ARG A 98 10.87 -1.91 -5.31
CA ARG A 98 12.21 -1.34 -5.49
C ARG A 98 12.63 -0.47 -4.32
N MET A 99 11.72 0.36 -3.77
CA MET A 99 12.02 1.17 -2.58
C MET A 99 12.23 0.29 -1.35
N LYS A 100 11.44 -0.77 -1.16
CA LYS A 100 11.61 -1.79 -0.11
C LYS A 100 12.98 -2.48 -0.23
N ALA A 101 13.31 -2.96 -1.42
CA ALA A 101 14.61 -3.60 -1.69
C ALA A 101 15.79 -2.66 -1.38
N GLN A 102 15.68 -1.38 -1.76
CA GLN A 102 16.69 -0.39 -1.46
C GLN A 102 16.84 -0.15 0.05
N ALA A 103 15.76 -0.10 0.82
CA ALA A 103 15.80 0.04 2.28
C ALA A 103 16.46 -1.18 2.95
N LEU A 104 16.08 -2.39 2.53
CA LEU A 104 16.68 -3.65 3.02
C LEU A 104 18.16 -3.75 2.71
N ARG A 105 18.59 -3.36 1.49
CA ARG A 105 19.98 -3.35 1.08
C ARG A 105 20.88 -2.57 2.04
N TRP A 106 20.36 -1.50 2.65
CA TRP A 106 21.09 -0.66 3.60
C TRP A 106 20.91 -1.08 5.06
N GLY A 107 20.25 -2.21 5.33
CA GLY A 107 20.12 -2.76 6.67
C GLY A 107 18.91 -2.25 7.47
N THR A 108 17.88 -1.73 6.81
CA THR A 108 16.59 -1.50 7.44
C THR A 108 15.98 -2.83 7.89
N ARG A 109 15.50 -2.89 9.13
CA ARG A 109 14.76 -4.05 9.64
C ARG A 109 13.27 -3.80 9.47
N LEU A 110 12.54 -4.80 8.95
CA LEU A 110 11.11 -4.70 8.70
C LEU A 110 10.31 -5.51 9.72
N VAL A 111 9.22 -4.91 10.19
CA VAL A 111 8.14 -5.59 10.92
C VAL A 111 6.89 -5.46 10.05
N GLU A 112 6.50 -6.56 9.41
CA GLU A 112 5.34 -6.59 8.51
C GLU A 112 4.05 -6.80 9.32
N ALA A 113 3.65 -5.74 10.02
CA ALA A 113 2.55 -5.72 10.96
C ALA A 113 1.95 -4.33 11.08
N ASP A 114 0.71 -4.25 11.59
CA ASP A 114 0.10 -2.99 11.97
C ASP A 114 0.63 -2.51 13.33
N ALA A 115 1.01 -1.23 13.41
CA ALA A 115 1.15 -0.57 14.70
C ALA A 115 -0.26 -0.38 15.29
N THR A 116 -0.50 -1.00 16.45
CA THR A 116 -1.82 -0.98 17.13
C THR A 116 -1.91 0.09 18.21
N ALA A 117 -0.77 0.49 18.79
CA ALA A 117 -0.70 1.55 19.79
C ALA A 117 0.66 2.25 19.75
N ILE A 118 0.65 3.55 20.07
CA ILE A 118 1.85 4.37 20.28
C ILE A 118 1.67 5.12 21.60
N ASP A 119 2.66 5.04 22.50
CA ASP A 119 2.72 5.80 23.76
C ASP A 119 3.90 6.76 23.71
N LEU A 120 3.60 8.06 23.62
CA LEU A 120 4.55 9.15 23.57
C LEU A 120 4.71 9.87 24.92
N SER A 121 4.01 9.41 25.98
CA SER A 121 3.98 10.06 27.29
C SER A 121 5.30 10.01 28.03
N LYS A 122 6.18 9.08 27.68
CA LYS A 122 7.49 8.86 28.31
C LYS A 122 8.54 8.41 27.30
N ARG A 123 9.80 8.59 27.67
CA ARG A 123 10.96 8.14 26.86
C ARG A 123 11.61 6.90 27.48
N PRO A 124 12.10 5.93 26.72
CA PRO A 124 11.93 5.80 25.26
C PRO A 124 10.45 5.63 24.89
N PHE A 125 10.06 6.15 23.72
CA PHE A 125 8.71 5.96 23.18
C PHE A 125 8.38 4.49 23.00
N GLN A 126 7.10 4.13 23.08
CA GLN A 126 6.66 2.75 22.94
C GLN A 126 5.71 2.60 21.74
N ILE A 127 5.97 1.62 20.91
CA ILE A 127 5.19 1.29 19.73
C ILE A 127 4.83 -0.19 19.80
N THR A 128 3.55 -0.50 19.80
CA THR A 128 3.06 -1.89 19.84
C THR A 128 2.64 -2.34 18.45
N ALA A 129 3.18 -3.47 18.00
CA ALA A 129 2.80 -4.12 16.74
C ALA A 129 2.76 -5.64 16.96
N GLU A 130 1.68 -6.32 16.53
CA GLU A 130 1.45 -7.77 16.73
C GLU A 130 1.68 -8.26 18.18
N GLY A 131 1.29 -7.46 19.16
CA GLY A 131 1.48 -7.81 20.59
C GLY A 131 2.89 -7.63 21.13
N VAL A 132 3.85 -7.23 20.27
CA VAL A 132 5.23 -6.89 20.66
C VAL A 132 5.35 -5.39 20.86
N THR A 133 5.95 -4.96 21.97
CA THR A 133 6.23 -3.54 22.23
C THR A 133 7.69 -3.22 21.92
N TYR A 134 7.89 -2.37 20.94
CA TYR A 134 9.18 -1.78 20.58
C TYR A 134 9.39 -0.48 21.33
N ARG A 135 10.65 -0.19 21.71
CA ARG A 135 11.02 1.04 22.40
C ARG A 135 11.96 1.82 21.51
N ALA A 136 11.74 3.13 21.35
CA ALA A 136 12.55 3.96 20.46
C ALA A 136 12.94 5.29 21.09
N HIS A 137 14.15 5.77 20.77
CA HIS A 137 14.57 7.12 21.11
C HIS A 137 13.90 8.17 20.24
N ALA A 138 13.77 7.89 18.92
CA ALA A 138 13.11 8.75 17.95
C ALA A 138 12.04 7.96 17.15
N LEU A 139 11.06 8.70 16.61
CA LEU A 139 9.94 8.14 15.84
C LEU A 139 9.68 8.98 14.60
N ILE A 140 9.54 8.32 13.44
CA ILE A 140 9.01 8.94 12.23
C ILE A 140 7.64 8.34 11.95
N LEU A 141 6.62 9.20 11.85
CA LEU A 141 5.27 8.87 11.49
C LEU A 141 5.06 9.13 9.99
N ALA A 142 4.84 8.06 9.23
CA ALA A 142 4.69 8.07 7.78
C ALA A 142 3.47 7.24 7.33
N THR A 143 2.40 7.28 8.14
CA THR A 143 1.19 6.46 7.97
C THR A 143 0.30 6.90 6.82
N GLY A 144 0.58 8.06 6.21
CA GLY A 144 -0.12 8.57 5.05
C GLY A 144 -1.55 9.02 5.33
N ALA A 145 -2.35 9.08 4.27
CA ALA A 145 -3.77 9.38 4.29
C ALA A 145 -4.53 8.44 3.36
N SER A 146 -5.78 8.16 3.69
CA SER A 146 -6.66 7.30 2.90
C SER A 146 -7.64 8.15 2.11
N ALA A 147 -7.78 7.90 0.81
CA ALA A 147 -8.80 8.54 -0.01
C ALA A 147 -10.19 8.18 0.51
N ASN A 148 -11.05 9.18 0.65
CA ASN A 148 -12.44 8.95 1.04
C ASN A 148 -13.17 8.21 -0.08
N ARG A 149 -13.96 7.21 0.29
CA ARG A 149 -14.74 6.37 -0.62
C ARG A 149 -16.22 6.71 -0.58
N LEU A 150 -16.91 6.46 -1.68
CA LEU A 150 -18.38 6.59 -1.72
C LEU A 150 -19.09 5.36 -1.16
N GLY A 151 -18.42 4.21 -1.10
CA GLY A 151 -19.00 2.95 -0.66
C GLY A 151 -20.01 2.38 -1.66
N LEU A 152 -19.77 2.54 -2.96
CA LEU A 152 -20.64 2.02 -4.01
C LEU A 152 -20.61 0.49 -4.02
N PRO A 153 -21.72 -0.20 -4.35
CA PRO A 153 -21.76 -1.66 -4.45
C PRO A 153 -20.68 -2.25 -5.36
N SER A 154 -20.39 -1.57 -6.48
CA SER A 154 -19.40 -2.01 -7.48
C SER A 154 -18.03 -1.32 -7.35
N GLU A 155 -17.80 -0.55 -6.28
CA GLU A 155 -16.61 0.33 -6.14
C GLU A 155 -15.30 -0.45 -6.23
N GLU A 156 -15.17 -1.54 -5.49
CA GLU A 156 -13.95 -2.37 -5.46
C GLU A 156 -13.61 -2.98 -6.82
N ARG A 157 -14.62 -3.30 -7.62
CA ARG A 157 -14.44 -3.86 -8.95
C ARG A 157 -13.81 -2.87 -9.92
N PHE A 158 -14.18 -1.60 -9.81
CA PHE A 158 -13.75 -0.56 -10.74
C PHE A 158 -12.65 0.33 -10.18
N TRP A 159 -12.21 0.10 -8.93
CA TRP A 159 -11.07 0.81 -8.37
C TRP A 159 -9.82 0.52 -9.20
N SER A 160 -9.14 1.55 -9.67
CA SER A 160 -8.04 1.49 -10.67
C SER A 160 -8.43 0.93 -12.05
N HIS A 161 -9.72 0.62 -12.28
CA HIS A 161 -10.28 0.21 -13.56
C HIS A 161 -11.37 1.19 -14.03
N GLY A 162 -11.11 2.47 -13.85
CA GLY A 162 -11.99 3.58 -14.18
C GLY A 162 -12.38 4.43 -12.98
N ILE A 163 -12.25 3.96 -11.74
CA ILE A 163 -12.39 4.78 -10.52
C ILE A 163 -11.02 5.13 -9.97
N SER A 164 -10.81 6.42 -9.70
CA SER A 164 -9.58 6.98 -9.12
C SER A 164 -9.91 8.06 -8.09
N ALA A 165 -8.97 8.34 -7.19
CA ALA A 165 -9.02 9.46 -6.24
C ALA A 165 -7.93 10.52 -6.52
N CYS A 166 -7.29 10.47 -7.69
CA CYS A 166 -6.24 11.43 -8.06
C CYS A 166 -6.29 11.77 -9.56
N ALA A 167 -6.94 12.86 -9.91
CA ALA A 167 -7.02 13.31 -11.30
C ALA A 167 -5.63 13.68 -11.88
N ILE A 168 -4.75 14.25 -11.07
CA ILE A 168 -3.38 14.63 -11.49
C ILE A 168 -2.54 13.38 -11.77
N CYS A 169 -2.76 12.28 -11.03
CA CYS A 169 -2.04 11.04 -11.22
C CYS A 169 -2.49 10.31 -12.48
N ASP A 170 -3.80 10.12 -12.63
CA ASP A 170 -4.36 9.17 -13.59
C ASP A 170 -4.99 9.83 -14.82
N GLY A 171 -5.41 11.09 -14.73
CA GLY A 171 -6.18 11.77 -15.79
C GLY A 171 -5.47 11.86 -17.14
N ALA A 172 -4.13 11.85 -17.16
CA ALA A 172 -3.34 11.89 -18.38
C ALA A 172 -3.15 10.52 -19.06
N THR A 173 -3.50 9.43 -18.36
CA THR A 173 -3.25 8.06 -18.83
C THR A 173 -4.10 7.72 -20.08
N PRO A 174 -3.61 6.83 -20.96
CA PRO A 174 -4.23 6.57 -22.25
C PRO A 174 -5.71 6.17 -22.21
N GLN A 175 -6.13 5.44 -21.16
CA GLN A 175 -7.50 4.95 -21.00
C GLN A 175 -8.55 6.04 -20.80
N PHE A 176 -8.15 7.25 -20.41
CA PHE A 176 -9.05 8.39 -20.17
C PHE A 176 -9.01 9.45 -21.28
N ARG A 177 -8.07 9.31 -22.22
CA ARG A 177 -7.91 10.27 -23.31
C ARG A 177 -9.08 10.23 -24.28
N SER A 178 -9.65 11.41 -24.55
CA SER A 178 -10.80 11.61 -25.44
C SER A 178 -12.08 10.87 -24.98
N GLU A 179 -12.14 10.44 -23.73
CA GLU A 179 -13.31 9.80 -23.11
C GLU A 179 -14.12 10.78 -22.28
N ALA A 180 -15.39 10.47 -22.03
CA ALA A 180 -16.20 11.21 -21.08
C ALA A 180 -15.79 10.82 -19.65
N LEU A 181 -15.51 11.83 -18.81
CA LEU A 181 -15.04 11.64 -17.44
C LEU A 181 -16.00 12.26 -16.45
N ALA A 182 -16.06 11.73 -15.24
CA ALA A 182 -16.84 12.29 -14.14
C ALA A 182 -15.94 12.61 -12.94
N VAL A 183 -16.25 13.73 -12.26
CA VAL A 183 -15.65 14.14 -10.99
C VAL A 183 -16.73 14.24 -9.94
N VAL A 184 -16.53 13.62 -8.77
CA VAL A 184 -17.47 13.75 -7.65
C VAL A 184 -16.89 14.70 -6.62
N GLY A 185 -17.64 15.77 -6.31
CA GLY A 185 -17.26 16.76 -5.34
C GLY A 185 -17.85 18.13 -5.63
N GLY A 186 -17.64 19.07 -4.76
CA GLY A 186 -18.17 20.44 -4.94
C GLY A 186 -17.34 21.52 -4.26
N GLY A 187 -16.14 21.18 -3.78
CA GLY A 187 -15.13 22.11 -3.25
C GLY A 187 -14.11 22.53 -4.30
N ASP A 188 -13.11 23.32 -3.89
CA ASP A 188 -12.03 23.79 -4.77
C ASP A 188 -11.32 22.64 -5.48
N SER A 189 -10.91 21.59 -4.78
CA SER A 189 -10.26 20.42 -5.37
C SER A 189 -11.09 19.78 -6.49
N ALA A 190 -12.41 19.63 -6.29
CA ALA A 190 -13.28 19.06 -7.32
C ALA A 190 -13.37 19.94 -8.57
N CYS A 191 -13.42 21.26 -8.37
CA CYS A 191 -13.41 22.23 -9.45
C CYS A 191 -12.08 22.25 -10.21
N GLU A 192 -10.97 22.22 -9.49
CA GLU A 192 -9.61 22.15 -10.05
C GLU A 192 -9.42 20.87 -10.86
N GLU A 193 -9.78 19.71 -10.30
CA GLU A 193 -9.71 18.43 -10.97
C GLU A 193 -10.60 18.37 -12.22
N ALA A 194 -11.83 18.88 -12.14
CA ALA A 194 -12.71 18.95 -13.30
C ALA A 194 -12.10 19.79 -14.43
N VAL A 195 -11.57 20.97 -14.11
CA VAL A 195 -10.86 21.81 -15.08
C VAL A 195 -9.60 21.14 -15.61
N TYR A 196 -8.84 20.46 -14.75
CA TYR A 196 -7.62 19.74 -15.16
C TYR A 196 -7.94 18.64 -16.18
N LEU A 197 -8.96 17.84 -15.90
CA LEU A 197 -9.36 16.72 -16.75
C LEU A 197 -9.89 17.12 -18.12
N THR A 198 -10.36 18.36 -18.31
CA THR A 198 -10.74 18.85 -19.67
C THR A 198 -9.56 18.92 -20.65
N LYS A 199 -8.31 18.79 -20.17
CA LYS A 199 -7.13 18.69 -21.02
C LYS A 199 -7.01 17.32 -21.72
N TYR A 200 -7.66 16.31 -21.20
CA TYR A 200 -7.50 14.92 -21.61
C TYR A 200 -8.81 14.29 -22.07
N GLY A 201 -9.88 14.45 -21.29
CA GLY A 201 -11.20 13.91 -21.61
C GLY A 201 -11.90 14.70 -22.72
N SER A 202 -12.82 14.06 -23.43
CA SER A 202 -13.69 14.71 -24.40
C SER A 202 -14.71 15.64 -23.75
N HIS A 203 -15.17 15.28 -22.56
CA HIS A 203 -16.09 16.03 -21.72
C HIS A 203 -15.97 15.64 -20.26
N VAL A 204 -16.21 16.56 -19.33
CA VAL A 204 -16.16 16.32 -17.88
C VAL A 204 -17.51 16.61 -17.24
N HIS A 205 -18.02 15.62 -16.52
CA HIS A 205 -19.25 15.71 -15.73
C HIS A 205 -18.90 15.95 -14.26
N LEU A 206 -19.20 17.14 -13.72
CA LEU A 206 -18.99 17.44 -12.30
C LEU A 206 -20.27 17.11 -11.50
N ILE A 207 -20.19 16.08 -10.65
CA ILE A 207 -21.34 15.58 -9.88
C ILE A 207 -21.35 16.25 -8.50
N VAL A 208 -22.38 17.08 -8.27
CA VAL A 208 -22.51 17.91 -7.07
C VAL A 208 -23.75 17.52 -6.28
N ARG A 209 -23.56 17.08 -5.03
CA ARG A 209 -24.66 16.68 -4.14
C ARG A 209 -25.62 17.81 -3.80
N GLY A 210 -25.12 19.03 -3.71
CA GLY A 210 -25.87 20.22 -3.36
C GLY A 210 -26.39 21.00 -4.56
N GLU A 211 -26.99 22.15 -4.28
CA GLU A 211 -27.51 23.08 -5.28
C GLU A 211 -26.45 24.09 -5.76
N LYS A 212 -25.29 24.13 -5.10
CA LYS A 212 -24.20 25.05 -5.42
C LYS A 212 -22.85 24.45 -5.11
N LEU A 213 -21.83 24.94 -5.78
CA LEU A 213 -20.43 24.66 -5.44
C LEU A 213 -20.05 25.38 -4.13
N ARG A 214 -19.13 24.77 -3.38
CA ARG A 214 -18.55 25.33 -2.15
C ARG A 214 -17.10 25.79 -2.37
N ALA A 215 -16.71 25.91 -3.63
CA ALA A 215 -15.42 26.40 -4.07
C ALA A 215 -15.34 27.93 -3.99
N SER A 216 -14.13 28.47 -4.12
CA SER A 216 -13.90 29.90 -4.26
C SER A 216 -14.63 30.46 -5.49
N ALA A 217 -15.05 31.72 -5.43
CA ALA A 217 -15.82 32.36 -6.53
C ALA A 217 -15.08 32.25 -7.87
N ALA A 218 -13.76 32.45 -7.89
CA ALA A 218 -12.96 32.36 -9.09
C ALA A 218 -12.97 30.95 -9.70
N MET A 219 -12.98 29.88 -8.87
CA MET A 219 -13.07 28.49 -9.35
C MET A 219 -14.48 28.16 -9.83
N VAL A 220 -15.51 28.66 -9.15
CA VAL A 220 -16.91 28.52 -9.60
C VAL A 220 -17.10 29.14 -10.99
N ASP A 221 -16.68 30.39 -11.18
CA ASP A 221 -16.74 31.06 -12.47
C ASP A 221 -15.99 30.30 -13.57
N ARG A 222 -14.81 29.78 -13.24
CA ARG A 222 -13.98 29.01 -14.18
C ARG A 222 -14.64 27.71 -14.63
N VAL A 223 -15.30 27.00 -13.72
CA VAL A 223 -16.03 25.77 -14.02
C VAL A 223 -17.27 26.08 -14.86
N LEU A 224 -18.07 27.06 -14.45
CA LEU A 224 -19.34 27.40 -15.12
C LEU A 224 -19.13 28.03 -16.52
N ALA A 225 -18.01 28.68 -16.75
CA ALA A 225 -17.65 29.23 -18.06
C ALA A 225 -17.02 28.20 -19.00
N ASN A 226 -16.66 27.00 -18.53
CA ASN A 226 -15.98 25.99 -19.33
C ASN A 226 -16.98 25.10 -20.10
N ALA A 227 -17.05 25.27 -21.42
CA ALA A 227 -17.96 24.51 -22.29
C ALA A 227 -17.72 22.98 -22.29
N ALA A 228 -16.52 22.53 -21.87
CA ALA A 228 -16.20 21.10 -21.75
C ALA A 228 -16.63 20.52 -20.39
N ILE A 229 -17.30 21.30 -19.49
CA ILE A 229 -17.78 20.85 -18.20
C ILE A 229 -19.29 20.96 -18.11
N THR A 230 -19.96 19.87 -17.71
CA THR A 230 -21.36 19.89 -17.33
C THR A 230 -21.49 19.64 -15.83
N VAL A 231 -22.14 20.55 -15.10
CA VAL A 231 -22.39 20.36 -13.66
C VAL A 231 -23.75 19.71 -13.45
N HIS A 232 -23.75 18.57 -12.76
CA HIS A 232 -24.94 17.82 -12.36
C HIS A 232 -25.30 18.16 -10.91
N TRP A 233 -26.20 19.11 -10.74
CA TRP A 233 -26.67 19.58 -9.42
C TRP A 233 -27.59 18.57 -8.77
N GLN A 234 -27.55 18.50 -7.43
CA GLN A 234 -28.42 17.62 -6.63
C GLN A 234 -28.33 16.15 -7.10
N ARG A 235 -27.13 15.72 -7.51
CA ARG A 235 -26.88 14.33 -7.94
C ARG A 235 -25.80 13.70 -7.08
N GLN A 236 -25.98 12.41 -6.84
CA GLN A 236 -25.01 11.54 -6.16
C GLN A 236 -24.79 10.31 -7.02
N VAL A 237 -23.57 9.83 -7.07
CA VAL A 237 -23.29 8.51 -7.67
C VAL A 237 -23.81 7.45 -6.71
N SER A 238 -24.64 6.54 -7.19
CA SER A 238 -25.21 5.44 -6.41
C SER A 238 -24.62 4.07 -6.77
N ASP A 239 -24.11 3.92 -7.98
CA ASP A 239 -23.38 2.71 -8.43
C ASP A 239 -22.55 3.00 -9.69
N ALA A 240 -21.71 2.02 -10.05
CA ALA A 240 -20.87 2.00 -11.22
C ALA A 240 -21.09 0.69 -12.00
N SER A 241 -21.02 0.73 -13.33
CA SER A 241 -21.25 -0.42 -14.19
C SER A 241 -20.29 -0.47 -15.37
N GLY A 242 -20.09 -1.67 -15.91
CA GLY A 242 -19.21 -1.96 -17.02
C GLY A 242 -18.77 -3.43 -17.02
N SER A 243 -17.98 -3.80 -18.02
CA SER A 243 -17.38 -5.15 -18.12
C SER A 243 -16.07 -5.25 -17.32
N ASN A 244 -14.91 -5.10 -17.93
CA ASN A 244 -13.61 -5.09 -17.25
C ASN A 244 -13.21 -3.69 -16.76
N TRP A 245 -13.80 -2.66 -17.38
CA TRP A 245 -13.56 -1.25 -17.07
C TRP A 245 -14.89 -0.56 -16.84
N LEU A 246 -14.83 0.60 -16.15
CA LEU A 246 -15.98 1.48 -15.99
C LEU A 246 -16.50 1.93 -17.36
N GLU A 247 -17.81 1.80 -17.57
CA GLU A 247 -18.51 2.21 -18.79
C GLU A 247 -19.64 3.20 -18.51
N ALA A 248 -20.22 3.16 -17.32
CA ALA A 248 -21.24 4.10 -16.90
C ALA A 248 -21.34 4.20 -15.37
N ILE A 249 -21.89 5.30 -14.90
CA ILE A 249 -22.28 5.51 -13.48
C ILE A 249 -23.79 5.71 -13.39
N THR A 250 -24.38 5.30 -12.28
CA THR A 250 -25.77 5.57 -11.95
C THR A 250 -25.82 6.81 -11.05
N LEU A 251 -26.44 7.87 -11.52
CA LEU A 251 -26.72 9.08 -10.75
C LEU A 251 -28.08 8.95 -10.08
N LYS A 252 -28.17 9.34 -8.81
CA LYS A 252 -29.40 9.46 -8.04
C LYS A 252 -29.68 10.90 -7.71
N HIS A 253 -30.85 11.42 -8.07
CA HIS A 253 -31.26 12.76 -7.69
C HIS A 253 -31.54 12.83 -6.19
N SER A 254 -30.93 13.79 -5.49
CA SER A 254 -30.94 13.86 -4.02
C SER A 254 -32.33 14.11 -3.42
N VAL A 255 -33.23 14.71 -4.17
CA VAL A 255 -34.60 15.09 -3.72
C VAL A 255 -35.64 14.09 -4.25
N SER A 256 -35.70 13.89 -5.59
CA SER A 256 -36.72 13.01 -6.20
C SER A 256 -36.42 11.53 -6.08
N GLY A 257 -35.16 11.17 -5.87
CA GLY A 257 -34.68 9.77 -5.88
C GLY A 257 -34.61 9.16 -7.29
N GLU A 258 -34.88 9.93 -8.34
CA GLU A 258 -34.82 9.49 -9.74
C GLU A 258 -33.40 9.01 -10.09
N LEU A 259 -33.32 7.91 -10.83
CA LEU A 259 -32.06 7.32 -11.28
C LEU A 259 -31.84 7.63 -12.76
N GLU A 260 -30.60 7.96 -13.09
CA GLU A 260 -30.14 8.27 -14.43
C GLU A 260 -28.82 7.54 -14.70
N GLN A 261 -28.66 6.93 -15.87
CA GLN A 261 -27.40 6.37 -16.33
C GLN A 261 -26.60 7.43 -17.07
N LEU A 262 -25.34 7.60 -16.67
CA LEU A 262 -24.41 8.52 -17.30
C LEU A 262 -23.21 7.72 -17.84
N PRO A 263 -23.06 7.58 -19.17
CA PRO A 263 -21.91 6.93 -19.76
C PRO A 263 -20.62 7.73 -19.49
N VAL A 264 -19.66 7.11 -18.82
CA VAL A 264 -18.34 7.71 -18.53
C VAL A 264 -17.30 6.60 -18.44
N ARG A 265 -16.08 6.90 -18.89
CA ARG A 265 -14.95 5.98 -18.82
C ARG A 265 -14.12 6.14 -17.55
N GLY A 266 -14.22 7.29 -16.89
CA GLY A 266 -13.50 7.60 -15.67
C GLY A 266 -14.39 8.28 -14.63
N LEU A 267 -14.21 7.90 -13.36
CA LEU A 267 -14.90 8.49 -12.20
C LEU A 267 -13.84 8.87 -11.16
N PHE A 268 -13.65 10.17 -10.95
CA PHE A 268 -12.63 10.72 -10.06
C PHE A 268 -13.25 11.22 -8.76
N TYR A 269 -12.73 10.76 -7.63
CA TYR A 269 -13.21 11.14 -6.31
C TYR A 269 -12.47 12.35 -5.76
N ALA A 270 -13.03 13.52 -5.88
CA ALA A 270 -12.55 14.77 -5.27
C ALA A 270 -13.32 15.10 -3.98
N ILE A 271 -13.45 14.10 -3.10
CA ILE A 271 -14.20 14.18 -1.83
C ILE A 271 -13.28 14.16 -0.60
N GLY A 272 -11.99 14.42 -0.83
CA GLY A 272 -10.97 14.56 0.21
C GLY A 272 -10.33 13.23 0.66
N HIS A 273 -9.44 13.38 1.64
CA HIS A 273 -8.69 12.28 2.25
C HIS A 273 -8.84 12.36 3.76
N THR A 274 -8.67 11.23 4.43
CA THR A 274 -8.60 11.12 5.89
C THR A 274 -7.19 10.74 6.28
N PRO A 275 -6.45 11.60 7.02
CA PRO A 275 -5.10 11.27 7.48
C PRO A 275 -5.12 10.14 8.51
N ASN A 276 -4.15 9.23 8.42
CA ASN A 276 -4.06 8.06 9.29
C ASN A 276 -3.38 8.43 10.63
N SER A 277 -3.93 9.43 11.33
CA SER A 277 -3.41 10.01 12.58
C SER A 277 -3.97 9.39 13.86
N ARG A 278 -4.80 8.34 13.76
CA ARG A 278 -5.51 7.72 14.90
C ARG A 278 -4.57 7.34 16.05
N LEU A 279 -3.41 6.76 15.75
CA LEU A 279 -2.45 6.27 16.73
C LEU A 279 -1.84 7.35 17.64
N VAL A 280 -1.88 8.60 17.21
CA VAL A 280 -1.25 9.74 17.91
C VAL A 280 -2.26 10.82 18.33
N ARG A 281 -3.55 10.53 18.15
CA ARG A 281 -4.62 11.45 18.55
C ARG A 281 -4.57 11.71 20.05
N GLY A 282 -4.59 12.98 20.44
CA GLY A 282 -4.49 13.41 21.84
C GLY A 282 -3.06 13.40 22.41
N GLN A 283 -2.06 12.97 21.62
CA GLN A 283 -0.65 13.00 22.01
C GLN A 283 0.18 14.00 21.21
N LEU A 284 -0.23 14.28 19.97
CA LEU A 284 0.39 15.26 19.08
C LEU A 284 -0.67 16.25 18.59
N GLU A 285 -0.21 17.40 18.16
CA GLU A 285 -1.07 18.44 17.58
C GLU A 285 -1.55 18.04 16.20
N LEU A 286 -2.88 18.10 15.99
CA LEU A 286 -3.54 17.86 14.72
C LEU A 286 -4.29 19.13 14.29
N ASP A 287 -4.39 19.36 12.99
CA ASP A 287 -5.20 20.43 12.44
C ASP A 287 -6.70 20.08 12.50
N GLY A 288 -7.55 21.01 12.03
CA GLY A 288 -9.01 20.83 12.01
C GLY A 288 -9.50 19.69 11.09
N HIS A 289 -8.65 19.16 10.22
CA HIS A 289 -8.92 18.04 9.32
C HIS A 289 -8.27 16.72 9.78
N GLY A 290 -7.51 16.76 10.89
CA GLY A 290 -6.85 15.61 11.47
C GLY A 290 -5.45 15.33 10.93
N TYR A 291 -4.88 16.21 10.10
CA TYR A 291 -3.48 16.13 9.67
C TYR A 291 -2.54 16.50 10.81
N LEU A 292 -1.38 15.84 10.84
CA LEU A 292 -0.38 16.10 11.86
C LEU A 292 0.31 17.45 11.59
N VAL A 293 0.26 18.33 12.59
CA VAL A 293 0.90 19.64 12.50
C VAL A 293 2.40 19.50 12.67
N THR A 294 3.16 20.08 11.74
CA THR A 294 4.61 20.15 11.77
C THR A 294 5.09 21.59 11.77
N ALA A 295 6.32 21.81 12.20
CA ALA A 295 6.95 23.12 12.07
C ALA A 295 6.98 23.56 10.58
N PRO A 296 6.71 24.83 10.24
CA PRO A 296 6.65 25.28 8.86
C PRO A 296 7.92 24.92 8.05
N GLY A 297 7.74 24.15 6.98
CA GLY A 297 8.84 23.70 6.11
C GLY A 297 9.78 22.65 6.74
N ARG A 298 9.40 22.03 7.85
CA ARG A 298 10.21 21.08 8.61
C ARG A 298 9.38 19.87 9.06
N PRO A 299 10.01 18.71 9.32
CA PRO A 299 9.31 17.49 9.71
C PRO A 299 9.02 17.38 11.22
N GLU A 300 9.51 18.30 12.05
CA GLU A 300 9.37 18.24 13.51
C GLU A 300 7.93 18.48 13.94
N THR A 301 7.41 17.60 14.78
CA THR A 301 6.08 17.72 15.39
C THR A 301 6.11 18.56 16.67
N SER A 302 4.98 18.69 17.36
CA SER A 302 4.88 19.35 18.67
C SER A 302 5.68 18.66 19.79
N LEU A 303 6.21 17.44 19.55
CA LEU A 303 6.98 16.67 20.51
C LEU A 303 8.38 16.37 19.96
N GLU A 304 9.42 16.78 20.68
CA GLU A 304 10.82 16.51 20.33
C GLU A 304 11.08 15.02 20.10
N GLY A 305 11.87 14.68 19.06
CA GLY A 305 12.22 13.31 18.70
C GLY A 305 11.09 12.56 17.97
N VAL A 306 9.98 13.24 17.69
CA VAL A 306 8.91 12.74 16.84
C VAL A 306 8.78 13.59 15.59
N PHE A 307 8.85 12.95 14.44
CA PHE A 307 8.84 13.57 13.12
C PHE A 307 7.69 13.02 12.29
N ALA A 308 7.18 13.83 11.36
CA ALA A 308 6.15 13.40 10.43
C ALA A 308 6.61 13.54 8.98
N ALA A 309 6.10 12.64 8.11
CA ALA A 309 6.40 12.64 6.70
C ALA A 309 5.22 12.10 5.87
N GLY A 310 5.16 12.56 4.61
CA GLY A 310 4.15 12.18 3.64
C GLY A 310 2.77 12.73 3.96
N ASP A 311 1.77 12.11 3.39
CA ASP A 311 0.39 12.58 3.38
C ASP A 311 -0.25 12.64 4.79
N LEU A 312 0.40 12.11 5.81
CA LEU A 312 -0.03 12.31 7.20
C LEU A 312 0.04 13.79 7.63
N ALA A 313 1.00 14.56 7.10
CA ALA A 313 1.23 15.96 7.38
C ALA A 313 1.07 16.87 6.15
N ASP A 314 0.95 16.28 4.95
CA ASP A 314 0.77 16.99 3.69
C ASP A 314 -0.70 16.93 3.24
N ALA A 315 -1.45 17.99 3.56
CA ALA A 315 -2.84 18.13 3.13
C ALA A 315 -3.00 18.70 1.70
N GLU A 316 -1.91 19.16 1.10
CA GLU A 316 -1.94 19.93 -0.17
C GLU A 316 -1.50 19.09 -1.37
N TRP A 317 -0.28 18.58 -1.36
CA TRP A 317 0.33 17.96 -2.55
C TRP A 317 -0.04 16.50 -2.74
N ARG A 318 0.14 15.68 -1.69
CA ARG A 318 -0.18 14.23 -1.68
C ARG A 318 0.34 13.50 -2.92
N GLN A 319 1.62 13.71 -3.23
CA GLN A 319 2.31 13.07 -4.35
C GLN A 319 3.39 12.11 -3.85
N GLY A 320 3.63 11.00 -4.57
CA GLY A 320 4.67 10.04 -4.23
C GLY A 320 6.06 10.67 -4.08
N VAL A 321 6.39 11.62 -4.95
CA VAL A 321 7.69 12.32 -4.92
C VAL A 321 7.82 13.31 -3.76
N THR A 322 6.75 14.04 -3.40
CA THR A 322 6.76 14.94 -2.22
C THR A 322 6.80 14.13 -0.94
N ALA A 323 6.07 13.02 -0.88
CA ALA A 323 6.12 12.08 0.24
C ALA A 323 7.52 11.51 0.43
N ALA A 324 8.19 11.07 -0.65
CA ALA A 324 9.57 10.62 -0.60
C ALA A 324 10.52 11.73 -0.11
N GLY A 325 10.37 12.96 -0.62
CA GLY A 325 11.15 14.12 -0.21
C GLY A 325 10.99 14.43 1.28
N SER A 326 9.77 14.40 1.81
CA SER A 326 9.51 14.62 3.24
C SER A 326 10.05 13.48 4.12
N GLY A 327 10.04 12.24 3.62
CA GLY A 327 10.69 11.10 4.28
C GLY A 327 12.21 11.29 4.44
N CYS A 328 12.87 11.81 3.38
CA CYS A 328 14.27 12.20 3.45
C CYS A 328 14.51 13.29 4.53
N GLN A 329 13.70 14.34 4.54
CA GLN A 329 13.79 15.43 5.52
C GLN A 329 13.63 14.90 6.96
N ALA A 330 12.64 14.04 7.21
CA ALA A 330 12.37 13.46 8.52
C ALA A 330 13.54 12.59 9.01
N ALA A 331 14.14 11.77 8.14
CA ALA A 331 15.28 10.95 8.51
C ALA A 331 16.51 11.77 8.86
N LEU A 332 16.81 12.82 8.06
CA LEU A 332 17.94 13.72 8.33
C LEU A 332 17.72 14.54 9.62
N ALA A 333 16.48 14.97 9.90
CA ALA A 333 16.15 15.67 11.13
C ALA A 333 16.27 14.73 12.35
N ALA A 334 15.79 13.50 12.24
CA ALA A 334 15.91 12.49 13.29
C ALA A 334 17.37 12.13 13.61
N GLU A 335 18.21 11.95 12.57
CA GLU A 335 19.64 11.70 12.74
C GLU A 335 20.33 12.84 13.50
N ARG A 336 20.11 14.08 13.08
CA ARG A 336 20.68 15.26 13.75
C ARG A 336 20.21 15.37 15.20
N TRP A 337 18.93 15.14 15.44
CA TRP A 337 18.38 15.20 16.79
C TRP A 337 18.98 14.10 17.69
N LEU A 338 19.05 12.84 17.22
CA LEU A 338 19.67 11.73 17.95
C LEU A 338 21.14 11.99 18.27
N SER A 339 21.87 12.54 17.31
CA SER A 339 23.29 12.91 17.48
C SER A 339 23.47 14.02 18.52
N HIS A 340 22.65 15.07 18.49
CA HIS A 340 22.69 16.15 19.46
C HIS A 340 22.34 15.70 20.88
N GLN A 341 21.45 14.73 21.01
CA GLN A 341 21.06 14.15 22.29
C GLN A 341 22.02 13.06 22.79
N ASN A 342 23.06 12.72 22.02
CA ASN A 342 23.97 11.59 22.28
C ASN A 342 23.24 10.25 22.46
N LEU A 343 22.15 10.05 21.72
CA LEU A 343 21.33 8.84 21.76
C LEU A 343 21.59 7.89 20.57
N ALA A 344 22.30 8.37 19.54
CA ALA A 344 22.58 7.58 18.35
C ALA A 344 23.58 6.45 18.67
N VAL A 345 23.16 5.21 18.51
CA VAL A 345 24.07 4.05 18.47
C VAL A 345 24.36 3.76 17.00
N VAL A 346 25.59 4.04 16.57
CA VAL A 346 26.01 3.82 15.19
C VAL A 346 26.24 2.34 14.95
N VAL A 347 25.48 1.77 14.01
CA VAL A 347 25.63 0.37 13.58
C VAL A 347 26.10 0.37 12.14
N SER A 348 27.38 0.10 11.91
CA SER A 348 27.95 0.06 10.56
C SER A 348 27.38 -1.13 9.78
N HIS A 349 26.68 -0.85 8.70
CA HIS A 349 26.23 -1.82 7.71
C HIS A 349 27.00 -1.59 6.41
N SER A 350 27.60 -2.64 5.87
CA SER A 350 27.97 -2.66 4.45
C SER A 350 26.70 -2.95 3.63
N PRO A 351 26.49 -2.25 2.50
CA PRO A 351 25.36 -2.58 1.66
C PRO A 351 25.46 -4.06 1.23
N VAL A 352 24.39 -4.79 1.43
CA VAL A 352 24.30 -6.14 0.88
C VAL A 352 24.01 -5.99 -0.60
N ASP A 353 24.94 -6.42 -1.45
CA ASP A 353 24.68 -6.46 -2.88
C ASP A 353 23.49 -7.38 -3.12
N PRO A 354 22.48 -6.94 -3.88
CA PRO A 354 21.40 -7.83 -4.24
C PRO A 354 22.01 -9.03 -4.97
N GLU A 355 21.59 -10.23 -4.60
CA GLU A 355 21.82 -11.37 -5.52
C GLU A 355 21.40 -10.91 -6.92
N PRO A 356 22.21 -11.15 -7.96
CA PRO A 356 21.84 -10.73 -9.31
C PRO A 356 20.43 -11.26 -9.55
N ALA A 357 19.50 -10.32 -9.79
CA ALA A 357 18.14 -10.67 -10.16
C ALA A 357 18.29 -11.66 -11.32
N ALA A 358 17.88 -12.90 -11.11
CA ALA A 358 17.83 -13.86 -12.19
C ALA A 358 17.06 -13.17 -13.30
N ASP A 359 17.65 -13.01 -14.47
CA ASP A 359 17.03 -12.41 -15.64
C ASP A 359 15.66 -13.07 -15.80
N ILE A 360 14.60 -12.34 -15.41
CA ILE A 360 13.24 -12.73 -15.68
C ILE A 360 13.02 -12.36 -17.15
N GLN A 361 13.61 -13.17 -18.04
CA GLN A 361 13.13 -13.21 -19.41
C GLN A 361 11.69 -13.73 -19.36
N PRO A 362 10.74 -13.16 -20.10
CA PRO A 362 9.42 -13.74 -20.22
C PRO A 362 9.60 -15.15 -20.81
N LYS A 363 9.55 -16.19 -19.95
CA LYS A 363 9.51 -17.56 -20.41
C LYS A 363 8.21 -17.72 -21.20
N ALA A 364 8.37 -18.06 -22.48
CA ALA A 364 7.28 -18.61 -23.27
C ALA A 364 6.64 -19.75 -22.47
N ALA A 365 5.32 -19.88 -22.55
CA ALA A 365 4.51 -20.85 -21.84
C ALA A 365 5.11 -22.28 -21.96
N GLU A 366 5.99 -22.64 -21.03
CA GLU A 366 6.36 -24.02 -20.75
C GLU A 366 5.11 -24.70 -20.15
N SER A 367 4.86 -25.95 -20.49
CA SER A 367 3.67 -26.64 -20.01
C SER A 367 3.70 -26.67 -18.46
N ASP A 368 2.61 -26.24 -17.82
CA ASP A 368 2.45 -26.17 -16.36
C ASP A 368 2.85 -27.49 -15.64
N ALA A 369 2.82 -28.62 -16.36
CA ALA A 369 3.21 -29.92 -15.84
C ALA A 369 4.71 -30.05 -15.52
N GLU A 370 5.58 -29.33 -16.22
CA GLU A 370 7.04 -29.37 -16.02
C GLU A 370 7.48 -28.58 -14.78
N ASN A 371 6.64 -27.66 -14.29
CA ASN A 371 6.91 -26.81 -13.13
C ASN A 371 6.29 -27.31 -11.83
N TYR A 372 5.63 -28.49 -11.84
CA TYR A 372 5.03 -29.07 -10.64
C TYR A 372 6.07 -29.74 -9.76
N ASP A 373 6.23 -29.25 -8.51
CA ASP A 373 7.11 -29.79 -7.49
C ASP A 373 6.29 -30.43 -6.36
N SER A 374 6.31 -31.76 -6.25
CA SER A 374 5.55 -32.51 -5.23
C SER A 374 5.90 -32.13 -3.79
N ASP A 375 7.10 -31.62 -3.55
CA ASP A 375 7.61 -31.30 -2.22
C ASP A 375 7.28 -29.85 -1.81
N SER A 376 6.88 -29.01 -2.77
CA SER A 376 6.50 -27.64 -2.51
C SER A 376 5.07 -27.53 -2.00
N LEU A 377 4.89 -26.80 -0.90
CA LEU A 377 3.57 -26.48 -0.34
C LEU A 377 2.84 -25.34 -1.09
N TRP A 378 3.54 -24.66 -2.00
CA TRP A 378 3.00 -23.58 -2.82
C TRP A 378 3.29 -23.83 -4.28
N GLN A 379 2.24 -24.02 -5.05
CA GLN A 379 2.29 -24.34 -6.47
C GLN A 379 1.76 -23.20 -7.34
N LYS A 380 1.89 -23.33 -8.67
CA LYS A 380 1.33 -22.37 -9.65
C LYS A 380 0.70 -23.12 -10.81
N GLY A 381 -0.34 -22.46 -11.37
CA GLY A 381 -0.97 -22.83 -12.63
C GLY A 381 -2.06 -23.90 -12.53
N GLY A 382 -2.78 -24.05 -13.61
CA GLY A 382 -3.98 -24.91 -13.69
C GLY A 382 -3.71 -26.39 -13.55
N TYR A 383 -2.50 -26.86 -13.95
CA TYR A 383 -2.12 -28.27 -13.75
C TYR A 383 -2.01 -28.61 -12.27
N ALA A 384 -1.29 -27.76 -11.51
CA ALA A 384 -1.11 -27.94 -10.07
C ALA A 384 -2.45 -27.89 -9.33
N LEU A 385 -3.34 -26.97 -9.71
CA LEU A 385 -4.68 -26.86 -9.13
C LEU A 385 -5.47 -28.15 -9.35
N ARG A 386 -5.55 -28.64 -10.59
CA ARG A 386 -6.28 -29.88 -10.91
C ARG A 386 -5.74 -31.07 -10.11
N LYS A 387 -4.40 -31.20 -10.07
CA LYS A 387 -3.74 -32.28 -9.34
C LYS A 387 -4.04 -32.23 -7.85
N LEU A 388 -3.78 -31.11 -7.18
CA LEU A 388 -4.01 -30.96 -5.74
C LEU A 388 -5.50 -31.02 -5.37
N TYR A 389 -6.40 -30.50 -6.19
CA TYR A 389 -7.84 -30.60 -5.96
C TYR A 389 -8.34 -32.06 -5.94
N HIS A 390 -7.74 -32.94 -6.77
CA HIS A 390 -8.12 -34.35 -6.83
C HIS A 390 -7.39 -35.25 -5.86
N ASP A 391 -6.09 -34.98 -5.61
CA ASP A 391 -5.20 -35.91 -4.93
C ASP A 391 -4.91 -35.49 -3.46
N SER A 392 -5.12 -34.22 -3.09
CA SER A 392 -4.78 -33.76 -1.74
C SER A 392 -5.86 -34.10 -0.72
N GLU A 393 -5.43 -34.66 0.39
CA GLU A 393 -6.26 -34.83 1.61
C GLU A 393 -6.22 -33.61 2.53
N LYS A 394 -5.41 -32.59 2.21
CA LYS A 394 -5.23 -31.38 3.00
C LYS A 394 -6.13 -30.26 2.49
N PRO A 395 -6.48 -29.27 3.35
CA PRO A 395 -7.10 -28.03 2.90
C PRO A 395 -6.26 -27.39 1.79
N LEU A 396 -6.92 -26.83 0.78
CA LEU A 396 -6.29 -26.21 -0.38
C LEU A 396 -6.70 -24.74 -0.47
N LEU A 397 -5.71 -23.84 -0.38
CA LEU A 397 -5.89 -22.42 -0.66
C LEU A 397 -5.60 -22.15 -2.14
N VAL A 398 -6.59 -21.71 -2.87
CA VAL A 398 -6.45 -21.27 -4.27
C VAL A 398 -6.48 -19.77 -4.32
N VAL A 399 -5.39 -19.15 -4.80
CA VAL A 399 -5.20 -17.71 -4.84
C VAL A 399 -5.25 -17.24 -6.28
N TYR A 400 -6.29 -16.49 -6.62
CA TYR A 400 -6.46 -15.92 -7.94
C TYR A 400 -5.80 -14.54 -7.99
N THR A 401 -4.88 -14.36 -8.93
CA THR A 401 -4.04 -13.18 -9.08
C THR A 401 -4.00 -12.72 -10.53
N SER A 402 -3.50 -11.49 -10.78
CA SER A 402 -3.08 -11.07 -12.12
C SER A 402 -1.73 -10.35 -12.03
N PRO A 403 -0.98 -10.25 -13.13
CA PRO A 403 0.29 -9.54 -13.16
C PRO A 403 0.20 -8.07 -12.73
N SER A 404 -0.92 -7.42 -13.04
CA SER A 404 -1.19 -6.02 -12.73
C SER A 404 -1.81 -5.79 -11.34
N CYS A 405 -2.02 -6.86 -10.55
CA CYS A 405 -2.70 -6.79 -9.26
C CYS A 405 -1.75 -6.40 -8.12
N GLY A 406 -1.68 -5.12 -7.78
CA GLY A 406 -0.91 -4.61 -6.65
C GLY A 406 -1.22 -5.29 -5.31
N PRO A 407 -2.48 -5.37 -4.89
CA PRO A 407 -2.86 -6.05 -3.66
C PRO A 407 -2.43 -7.53 -3.59
N CYS A 408 -2.29 -8.20 -4.74
CA CYS A 408 -1.82 -9.59 -4.80
C CYS A 408 -0.36 -9.74 -4.35
N HIS A 409 0.50 -8.77 -4.65
CA HIS A 409 1.90 -8.76 -4.22
C HIS A 409 2.04 -8.74 -2.68
N VAL A 410 1.09 -8.12 -2.01
CA VAL A 410 1.05 -8.09 -0.53
C VAL A 410 0.49 -9.38 0.05
N LEU A 411 -0.57 -9.90 -0.56
CA LEU A 411 -1.28 -11.07 -0.03
C LEU A 411 -0.47 -12.37 -0.17
N LYS A 412 0.22 -12.58 -1.30
CA LYS A 412 0.99 -13.81 -1.57
C LYS A 412 2.01 -14.15 -0.48
N PRO A 413 2.92 -13.24 -0.03
CA PRO A 413 3.84 -13.52 1.05
C PRO A 413 3.14 -13.88 2.36
N GLN A 414 2.01 -13.26 2.65
CA GLN A 414 1.25 -13.52 3.87
C GLN A 414 0.64 -14.91 3.86
N LEU A 415 0.06 -15.33 2.74
CA LEU A 415 -0.50 -16.68 2.59
C LEU A 415 0.59 -17.74 2.65
N LYS A 416 1.77 -17.51 2.05
CA LYS A 416 2.92 -18.41 2.19
C LYS A 416 3.31 -18.60 3.65
N ARG A 417 3.37 -17.49 4.43
CA ARG A 417 3.64 -17.58 5.87
C ARG A 417 2.56 -18.35 6.64
N VAL A 418 1.28 -18.20 6.29
CA VAL A 418 0.21 -19.01 6.90
C VAL A 418 0.44 -20.49 6.65
N ILE A 419 0.83 -20.88 5.42
CA ILE A 419 1.14 -22.25 5.06
C ILE A 419 2.36 -22.76 5.83
N ASP A 420 3.42 -21.95 5.94
CA ASP A 420 4.63 -22.29 6.69
C ASP A 420 4.34 -22.47 8.19
N GLU A 421 3.57 -21.55 8.79
CA GLU A 421 3.17 -21.63 10.21
C GLU A 421 2.31 -22.85 10.54
N LEU A 422 1.52 -23.31 9.59
CA LEU A 422 0.70 -24.51 9.74
C LEU A 422 1.47 -25.79 9.39
N ALA A 423 2.79 -25.70 9.26
CA ALA A 423 3.72 -26.83 9.11
C ALA A 423 3.30 -27.86 8.05
N GLY A 424 2.77 -27.38 6.92
CA GLY A 424 2.34 -28.22 5.81
C GLY A 424 1.00 -28.92 5.99
N ALA A 425 0.20 -28.50 6.99
CA ALA A 425 -1.17 -28.98 7.14
C ALA A 425 -2.14 -28.43 6.07
N VAL A 426 -1.72 -27.44 5.29
CA VAL A 426 -2.45 -26.81 4.18
C VAL A 426 -1.53 -26.66 2.97
N GLN A 427 -2.10 -26.67 1.78
CA GLN A 427 -1.38 -26.42 0.52
C GLN A 427 -1.93 -25.18 -0.18
N GLY A 428 -1.10 -24.52 -0.98
CA GLY A 428 -1.47 -23.32 -1.74
C GLY A 428 -1.23 -23.48 -3.24
N VAL A 429 -2.14 -22.92 -4.04
CA VAL A 429 -2.00 -22.81 -5.49
C VAL A 429 -2.31 -21.39 -5.93
N GLU A 430 -1.41 -20.82 -6.71
CA GLU A 430 -1.58 -19.53 -7.37
C GLU A 430 -2.08 -19.73 -8.80
N ILE A 431 -3.19 -19.08 -9.16
CA ILE A 431 -3.77 -19.04 -10.48
C ILE A 431 -3.72 -17.63 -11.03
N ASP A 432 -3.07 -17.46 -12.16
CA ASP A 432 -3.08 -16.19 -12.90
C ASP A 432 -4.36 -16.15 -13.76
N ILE A 433 -5.26 -15.20 -13.46
CA ILE A 433 -6.55 -15.10 -14.15
C ILE A 433 -6.42 -14.65 -15.62
N GLU A 434 -5.28 -14.10 -16.02
CA GLU A 434 -5.01 -13.72 -17.42
C GLU A 434 -4.48 -14.91 -18.21
N ALA A 435 -3.68 -15.79 -17.59
CA ALA A 435 -3.15 -17.00 -18.19
C ALA A 435 -4.18 -18.16 -18.16
N ASP A 436 -4.90 -18.30 -17.05
CA ASP A 436 -5.84 -19.40 -16.76
C ASP A 436 -7.32 -18.90 -16.73
N GLN A 437 -7.75 -18.13 -17.73
CA GLN A 437 -9.06 -17.46 -17.78
C GLN A 437 -10.25 -18.40 -17.55
N GLU A 438 -10.21 -19.60 -18.17
CA GLU A 438 -11.27 -20.59 -18.00
C GLU A 438 -11.44 -21.04 -16.56
N ILE A 439 -10.33 -21.25 -15.86
CA ILE A 439 -10.34 -21.65 -14.44
C ILE A 439 -10.96 -20.55 -13.57
N ALA A 440 -10.58 -19.30 -13.80
CA ALA A 440 -11.11 -18.16 -13.07
C ALA A 440 -12.63 -17.97 -13.30
N LEU A 441 -13.09 -18.12 -14.54
CA LEU A 441 -14.52 -18.06 -14.89
C LEU A 441 -15.33 -19.18 -14.23
N GLN A 442 -14.85 -20.43 -14.30
CA GLN A 442 -15.50 -21.57 -13.67
C GLN A 442 -15.56 -21.46 -12.15
N ALA A 443 -14.55 -20.85 -11.55
CA ALA A 443 -14.49 -20.58 -10.12
C ALA A 443 -15.35 -19.39 -9.66
N GLY A 444 -15.99 -18.66 -10.57
CA GLY A 444 -16.81 -17.49 -10.27
C GLY A 444 -16.01 -16.30 -9.76
N VAL A 445 -14.71 -16.21 -10.12
CA VAL A 445 -13.81 -15.13 -9.71
C VAL A 445 -14.01 -13.93 -10.63
N SER A 446 -14.45 -12.82 -10.04
CA SER A 446 -14.72 -11.56 -10.74
C SER A 446 -13.70 -10.45 -10.47
N GLY A 447 -12.64 -10.73 -9.71
CA GLY A 447 -11.60 -9.76 -9.37
C GLY A 447 -10.46 -10.35 -8.54
N THR A 448 -9.32 -9.67 -8.52
CA THR A 448 -8.11 -10.10 -7.81
C THR A 448 -7.70 -9.09 -6.72
N PRO A 449 -7.12 -9.58 -5.59
CA PRO A 449 -6.97 -10.98 -5.23
C PRO A 449 -8.29 -11.60 -4.75
N THR A 450 -8.54 -12.83 -5.14
CA THR A 450 -9.55 -13.69 -4.52
C THR A 450 -8.86 -14.94 -4.00
N VAL A 451 -9.21 -15.37 -2.79
CA VAL A 451 -8.71 -16.60 -2.19
C VAL A 451 -9.87 -17.52 -1.90
N GLN A 452 -9.81 -18.73 -2.41
CA GLN A 452 -10.80 -19.78 -2.14
C GLN A 452 -10.17 -20.89 -1.31
N LEU A 453 -10.85 -21.26 -0.23
CA LEU A 453 -10.44 -22.36 0.65
C LEU A 453 -11.29 -23.57 0.38
N PHE A 454 -10.67 -24.62 -0.13
CA PHE A 454 -11.30 -25.92 -0.40
C PHE A 454 -10.92 -26.94 0.67
N TRP A 455 -11.87 -27.81 0.99
CA TRP A 455 -11.69 -28.98 1.84
C TRP A 455 -12.54 -30.11 1.32
N GLN A 456 -11.95 -31.30 1.15
CA GLN A 456 -12.62 -32.49 0.60
C GLN A 456 -13.37 -32.20 -0.72
N LYS A 457 -12.73 -31.46 -1.63
CA LYS A 457 -13.25 -31.06 -2.94
C LYS A 457 -14.45 -30.09 -2.90
N GLU A 458 -14.77 -29.53 -1.74
CA GLU A 458 -15.83 -28.54 -1.60
C GLU A 458 -15.26 -27.17 -1.29
N LEU A 459 -15.81 -26.13 -1.89
CA LEU A 459 -15.52 -24.76 -1.53
C LEU A 459 -16.12 -24.43 -0.16
N LYS A 460 -15.28 -24.25 0.86
CA LYS A 460 -15.73 -23.95 2.21
C LYS A 460 -15.83 -22.44 2.47
N GLN A 461 -14.92 -21.65 1.92
CA GLN A 461 -14.92 -20.20 2.10
C GLN A 461 -14.27 -19.48 0.91
N SER A 462 -14.75 -18.27 0.61
CA SER A 462 -14.14 -17.39 -0.39
C SER A 462 -13.90 -16.01 0.21
N PHE A 463 -12.67 -15.51 0.07
CA PHE A 463 -12.23 -14.22 0.55
C PHE A 463 -11.95 -13.32 -0.66
N ARG A 464 -12.50 -12.12 -0.66
CA ARG A 464 -12.23 -11.11 -1.69
C ARG A 464 -11.37 -9.99 -1.10
N GLY A 465 -10.40 -9.52 -1.90
CA GLY A 465 -9.45 -8.51 -1.48
C GLY A 465 -8.40 -9.03 -0.49
N VAL A 466 -7.61 -8.11 0.07
CA VAL A 466 -6.59 -8.44 1.07
C VAL A 466 -7.25 -8.61 2.44
N LYS A 467 -6.99 -9.73 3.10
CA LYS A 467 -7.47 -10.05 4.44
C LYS A 467 -6.31 -10.28 5.40
N PRO A 468 -6.50 -10.09 6.73
CA PRO A 468 -5.46 -10.39 7.71
C PRO A 468 -5.05 -11.86 7.67
N ARG A 469 -3.77 -12.12 7.94
CA ARG A 469 -3.23 -13.47 8.10
C ARG A 469 -4.02 -14.30 9.13
N SER A 470 -4.44 -13.67 10.24
CA SER A 470 -5.25 -14.29 11.28
C SER A 470 -6.60 -14.82 10.79
N GLU A 471 -7.22 -14.16 9.81
CA GLU A 471 -8.51 -14.58 9.24
C GLU A 471 -8.36 -15.86 8.42
N PHE A 472 -7.31 -15.96 7.59
CA PHE A 472 -7.01 -17.21 6.86
C PHE A 472 -6.65 -18.34 7.80
N LYS A 473 -5.79 -18.07 8.80
CA LYS A 473 -5.37 -19.06 9.78
C LYS A 473 -6.57 -19.59 10.57
N ALA A 474 -7.43 -18.72 11.08
CA ALA A 474 -8.64 -19.11 11.81
C ALA A 474 -9.59 -19.95 10.94
N ALA A 475 -9.77 -19.60 9.67
CA ALA A 475 -10.60 -20.35 8.73
C ALA A 475 -10.06 -21.76 8.49
N ILE A 476 -8.75 -21.91 8.32
CA ILE A 476 -8.10 -23.22 8.11
C ILE A 476 -8.17 -24.06 9.40
N GLU A 477 -7.83 -23.48 10.56
CA GLU A 477 -7.88 -24.17 11.86
C GLU A 477 -9.31 -24.62 12.21
N ALA A 478 -10.30 -23.81 11.87
CA ALA A 478 -11.72 -24.17 12.07
C ALA A 478 -12.14 -25.40 11.24
N LEU A 479 -11.60 -25.56 10.04
CA LEU A 479 -11.85 -26.75 9.21
C LEU A 479 -11.13 -27.98 9.79
N MET A 480 -9.87 -27.85 10.19
CA MET A 480 -9.07 -28.95 10.73
C MET A 480 -9.57 -29.44 12.12
N GLY A 481 -10.29 -28.62 12.87
CA GLY A 481 -10.89 -28.96 14.15
C GLY A 481 -12.27 -29.62 14.05
N GLN A 482 -12.86 -29.77 12.86
CA GLN A 482 -14.12 -30.47 12.67
C GLN A 482 -13.83 -31.98 12.51
N PRO A 483 -14.51 -32.88 13.30
CA PRO A 483 -14.40 -34.30 13.06
C PRO A 483 -14.93 -34.64 11.68
N ALA A 484 -14.21 -35.53 10.96
CA ALA A 484 -14.52 -35.97 9.61
C ALA A 484 -15.85 -36.70 9.51
#